data_3c9eadbae4ca6fd0109e1879d7e94c69
#
_entry.id   3c9eadbae4ca6fd0109e1879d7e94c69
#
_cell.length_a   1.000
_cell.length_b   1.000
_cell.length_c   1.000
_cell.angle_alpha   90.00
_cell.angle_beta   90.00
_cell.angle_gamma   90.00
#
_symmetry.space_group_name_H-M   'P 1'
#
loop_
_entity.id
_entity.type
_entity.pdbx_description
1 polymer ?
#
loop_
_entity_poly.entity_id
_entity_poly.type
_entity_poly.pdbx_seq_one_letter_code
_entity_poly.pdbx_strand_id
1 'polypeptide(L)'
;MEKLNYEVLKKSGYTGYILENAPEKVLQFGEGNFLRAFVNYWFDVSNEKAGWNGKCCLVQPIAPGLAKLINEQEGLYTLYLRGMENGEKVDRKRVISSVSRCLNPYEQEGFDAMMEVAVSDDLEYVVSNTTEAGIVYDPACQLNDVPASSFPGKLTQVLYKRWQAGKGGLVILSCELIDNNGKELLKCVNQYVDQWGLEAEFKAYVNEKCTFCSTLVDRIVPGRIRDAAEVARLDAENGYSDPLTVVGEVFGVWNIEGPEWLEEQLPYKRAGVNCIVVPDVTPYKKRKVRILNGAHTGFVPGAYLGGFDIVRDCMENETVCGFMNKMLYEEVVPILPLAKEDAEGFAAAVQDRFNNPFVNHELMSISLNSTSKWRARNMPSFLEYIEKYGKLPACLTMSFAAYIAFFSNDIQELNDSGLVCRRPKGNTYVCSDDRWALEFYYAHKDDSVEDLVHAVMTNEQMWGQDLTQVPGFEAATVANLKKIRTEGAVAAYASCL
;
A
#
# COMPACT_ATOMS: atom_id res chain seq x y z
N MET A 1 14.26 29.59 -12.13
CA MET A 1 13.08 29.89 -11.30
C MET A 1 13.48 29.77 -9.84
N GLU A 2 12.93 30.60 -8.94
CA GLU A 2 13.23 30.53 -7.51
C GLU A 2 12.62 29.26 -6.91
N LYS A 3 13.30 28.67 -5.91
CA LYS A 3 12.76 27.52 -5.18
C LYS A 3 11.59 27.92 -4.30
N LEU A 4 10.62 27.01 -4.14
CA LEU A 4 9.48 27.19 -3.25
C LEU A 4 9.94 27.46 -1.80
N ASN A 5 9.42 28.52 -1.22
CA ASN A 5 9.46 28.88 0.19
C ASN A 5 8.27 29.81 0.46
N TYR A 6 8.03 30.25 1.69
CA TYR A 6 6.87 31.09 2.02
C TYR A 6 6.88 32.42 1.27
N GLU A 7 8.03 33.06 1.09
CA GLU A 7 8.13 34.34 0.37
C GLU A 7 7.80 34.16 -1.13
N VAL A 8 8.39 33.15 -1.76
CA VAL A 8 8.15 32.83 -3.18
C VAL A 8 6.70 32.42 -3.40
N LEU A 9 6.13 31.62 -2.49
CA LEU A 9 4.73 31.21 -2.56
C LEU A 9 3.77 32.40 -2.51
N LYS A 10 4.01 33.38 -1.62
CA LYS A 10 3.23 34.63 -1.57
C LYS A 10 3.29 35.40 -2.89
N LYS A 11 4.45 35.46 -3.53
CA LYS A 11 4.65 36.13 -4.84
C LYS A 11 3.98 35.39 -5.98
N SER A 12 3.85 34.06 -5.91
CA SER A 12 3.25 33.24 -6.97
C SER A 12 1.74 33.42 -7.12
N GLY A 13 1.09 34.05 -6.16
CA GLY A 13 -0.37 34.23 -6.16
C GLY A 13 -1.15 32.96 -5.74
N TYR A 14 -0.51 32.02 -5.07
CA TYR A 14 -1.20 30.84 -4.55
C TYR A 14 -2.27 31.24 -3.52
N THR A 15 -3.51 30.77 -3.71
CA THR A 15 -4.68 31.14 -2.89
C THR A 15 -5.18 29.98 -2.01
N GLY A 16 -4.51 28.82 -2.02
CA GLY A 16 -4.86 27.68 -1.18
C GLY A 16 -4.49 27.90 0.29
N TYR A 17 -4.92 26.98 1.13
CA TYR A 17 -4.64 27.01 2.56
C TYR A 17 -3.13 26.91 2.84
N ILE A 18 -2.63 27.72 3.78
CA ILE A 18 -1.26 27.70 4.27
C ILE A 18 -1.26 28.00 5.78
N LEU A 19 -0.54 27.20 6.54
CA LEU A 19 -0.27 27.39 7.97
C LEU A 19 1.24 27.62 8.15
N GLU A 20 1.63 28.88 8.35
CA GLU A 20 3.05 29.24 8.45
C GLU A 20 3.63 28.81 9.82
N ASN A 21 2.91 29.05 10.90
CA ASN A 21 3.36 28.78 12.26
C ASN A 21 2.34 27.97 13.04
N ALA A 22 2.80 26.87 13.66
CA ALA A 22 2.05 26.05 14.60
C ALA A 22 3.02 25.19 15.43
N PRO A 23 2.61 24.69 16.61
CA PRO A 23 3.45 23.79 17.40
C PRO A 23 3.74 22.45 16.69
N GLU A 24 4.90 21.88 16.97
CA GLU A 24 5.29 20.55 16.50
C GLU A 24 4.61 19.47 17.34
N LYS A 25 3.49 18.96 16.85
CA LYS A 25 2.69 17.93 17.53
C LYS A 25 3.05 16.51 17.11
N VAL A 26 3.77 16.35 16.02
CA VAL A 26 4.16 15.06 15.44
C VAL A 26 5.66 15.00 15.25
N LEU A 27 6.29 13.95 15.76
CA LEU A 27 7.64 13.55 15.38
C LEU A 27 7.52 12.41 14.35
N GLN A 28 7.97 12.64 13.13
CA GLN A 28 7.77 11.70 12.02
C GLN A 28 9.08 11.11 11.54
N PHE A 29 9.25 9.79 11.69
CA PHE A 29 10.39 9.05 11.13
C PHE A 29 10.10 8.62 9.70
N GLY A 30 10.76 9.29 8.76
CA GLY A 30 10.58 9.14 7.33
C GLY A 30 10.09 10.44 6.68
N GLU A 31 10.83 10.86 5.65
CA GLU A 31 10.58 12.08 4.86
C GLU A 31 10.26 11.75 3.40
N GLY A 32 10.05 10.47 3.12
CA GLY A 32 9.83 9.95 1.77
C GLY A 32 8.51 10.39 1.14
N ASN A 33 8.35 10.04 -0.13
CA ASN A 33 7.19 10.42 -0.93
C ASN A 33 5.88 9.96 -0.33
N PHE A 34 5.85 8.74 0.26
CA PHE A 34 4.61 8.17 0.80
C PHE A 34 4.06 9.02 1.95
N LEU A 35 4.82 9.26 3.00
CA LEU A 35 4.34 10.04 4.15
C LEU A 35 3.98 11.48 3.76
N ARG A 36 4.75 12.10 2.85
CA ARG A 36 4.46 13.44 2.35
C ARG A 36 3.14 13.52 1.57
N ALA A 37 2.84 12.51 0.75
CA ALA A 37 1.59 12.45 -0.01
C ALA A 37 0.41 11.88 0.78
N PHE A 38 0.62 11.34 1.98
CA PHE A 38 -0.39 10.66 2.77
C PHE A 38 -0.60 11.32 4.13
N VAL A 39 0.29 11.09 5.10
CA VAL A 39 0.13 11.56 6.48
C VAL A 39 0.22 13.09 6.57
N ASN A 40 1.26 13.70 5.97
CA ASN A 40 1.41 15.15 6.01
C ASN A 40 0.28 15.86 5.27
N TYR A 41 -0.19 15.32 4.15
CA TYR A 41 -1.37 15.84 3.46
C TYR A 41 -2.61 15.81 4.37
N TRP A 42 -2.84 14.72 5.11
CA TRP A 42 -4.01 14.62 5.97
C TRP A 42 -3.94 15.53 7.20
N PHE A 43 -2.76 15.73 7.78
CA PHE A 43 -2.58 16.75 8.81
C PHE A 43 -2.78 18.17 8.26
N ASP A 44 -2.36 18.43 7.01
CA ASP A 44 -2.57 19.71 6.36
C ASP A 44 -4.06 19.99 6.12
N VAL A 45 -4.81 19.00 5.64
CA VAL A 45 -6.29 19.07 5.52
C VAL A 45 -6.94 19.24 6.91
N SER A 46 -6.41 18.59 7.93
CA SER A 46 -6.92 18.71 9.30
C SER A 46 -6.68 20.10 9.91
N ASN A 47 -5.58 20.73 9.56
CA ASN A 47 -5.34 22.12 9.92
C ASN A 47 -6.42 23.04 9.33
N GLU A 48 -6.70 22.88 8.03
CA GLU A 48 -7.69 23.68 7.31
C GLU A 48 -9.11 23.43 7.79
N LYS A 49 -9.52 22.15 7.85
CA LYS A 49 -10.93 21.78 8.03
C LYS A 49 -11.35 21.54 9.47
N ALA A 50 -10.42 21.14 10.33
CA ALA A 50 -10.68 20.81 11.72
C ALA A 50 -9.97 21.75 12.71
N GLY A 51 -9.20 22.74 12.25
CA GLY A 51 -8.47 23.67 13.12
C GLY A 51 -7.47 22.97 14.04
N TRP A 52 -6.84 21.89 13.60
CA TRP A 52 -5.93 21.09 14.43
C TRP A 52 -4.74 21.89 14.96
N ASN A 53 -4.26 22.87 14.22
CA ASN A 53 -3.19 23.79 14.59
C ASN A 53 -1.91 23.05 15.03
N GLY A 54 -1.35 22.26 14.13
CA GLY A 54 -0.15 21.48 14.41
C GLY A 54 0.72 21.24 13.19
N LYS A 55 2.00 20.97 13.43
CA LYS A 55 2.99 20.61 12.39
C LYS A 55 3.69 19.31 12.71
N CYS A 56 4.29 18.72 11.66
CA CYS A 56 5.12 17.54 11.74
C CYS A 56 6.59 17.95 11.65
N CYS A 57 7.37 17.61 12.67
CA CYS A 57 8.82 17.63 12.61
C CYS A 57 9.29 16.28 12.05
N LEU A 58 9.93 16.29 10.89
CA LEU A 58 10.41 15.07 10.22
C LEU A 58 11.81 14.72 10.71
N VAL A 59 12.09 13.42 10.76
CA VAL A 59 13.42 12.86 11.05
C VAL A 59 13.79 11.92 9.90
N GLN A 60 14.88 12.20 9.21
CA GLN A 60 15.36 11.25 8.20
C GLN A 60 15.91 9.98 8.88
N PRO A 61 15.45 8.79 8.46
CA PRO A 61 15.76 7.55 9.19
C PRO A 61 17.15 6.98 8.93
N ILE A 62 17.79 7.39 7.84
CA ILE A 62 19.14 6.99 7.42
C ILE A 62 20.00 8.20 7.09
N ALA A 63 21.34 8.03 7.04
CA ALA A 63 22.26 9.14 6.81
C ALA A 63 22.04 9.91 5.50
N PRO A 64 21.81 9.28 4.32
CA PRO A 64 21.38 9.98 3.13
C PRO A 64 19.86 10.26 3.18
N GLY A 65 19.45 11.52 2.96
CA GLY A 65 18.04 11.90 3.01
C GLY A 65 17.75 13.27 2.44
N LEU A 66 16.55 13.77 2.71
CA LEU A 66 16.03 15.00 2.14
C LEU A 66 16.04 16.20 3.12
N ALA A 67 16.59 16.04 4.33
CA ALA A 67 16.51 17.07 5.37
C ALA A 67 16.96 18.45 4.87
N LYS A 68 18.11 18.52 4.20
CA LYS A 68 18.60 19.78 3.65
C LYS A 68 17.61 20.44 2.69
N LEU A 69 17.08 19.66 1.75
CA LEU A 69 16.17 20.17 0.72
C LEU A 69 14.82 20.61 1.32
N ILE A 70 14.29 19.84 2.27
CA ILE A 70 13.05 20.18 2.97
C ILE A 70 13.22 21.48 3.74
N ASN A 71 14.35 21.67 4.43
CA ASN A 71 14.62 22.86 5.21
C ASN A 71 14.88 24.10 4.30
N GLU A 72 15.52 23.93 3.13
CA GLU A 72 15.67 25.00 2.13
C GLU A 72 14.32 25.49 1.60
N GLN A 73 13.28 24.65 1.61
CA GLN A 73 11.91 25.01 1.23
C GLN A 73 11.01 25.33 2.46
N GLU A 74 11.58 25.49 3.64
CA GLU A 74 10.84 25.81 4.87
C GLU A 74 9.70 24.81 5.19
N GLY A 75 9.90 23.52 4.80
CA GLY A 75 8.93 22.45 4.95
C GLY A 75 7.84 22.42 3.87
N LEU A 76 7.78 23.39 2.96
CA LEU A 76 6.77 23.46 1.91
C LEU A 76 7.08 22.50 0.76
N TYR A 77 6.06 21.93 0.16
CA TYR A 77 6.14 21.20 -1.10
C TYR A 77 4.77 21.10 -1.76
N THR A 78 4.77 20.89 -3.08
CA THR A 78 3.55 20.74 -3.87
C THR A 78 3.16 19.27 -3.98
N LEU A 79 1.91 18.96 -3.66
CA LEU A 79 1.28 17.67 -3.88
C LEU A 79 0.28 17.77 -5.02
N TYR A 80 0.37 16.86 -5.98
CA TYR A 80 -0.67 16.60 -6.97
C TYR A 80 -1.38 15.30 -6.63
N LEU A 81 -2.69 15.37 -6.40
CA LEU A 81 -3.56 14.20 -6.29
C LEU A 81 -4.23 13.96 -7.62
N ARG A 82 -3.90 12.83 -8.26
CA ARG A 82 -4.31 12.49 -9.61
C ARG A 82 -5.02 11.16 -9.66
N GLY A 83 -6.16 11.09 -10.36
CA GLY A 83 -6.91 9.84 -10.52
C GLY A 83 -8.34 10.04 -10.94
N MET A 84 -9.16 9.06 -10.59
CA MET A 84 -10.62 9.11 -10.69
C MET A 84 -11.23 9.17 -9.30
N GLU A 85 -12.31 9.91 -9.14
CA GLU A 85 -13.10 10.01 -7.92
C GLU A 85 -14.57 10.10 -8.31
N ASN A 86 -15.36 9.09 -7.95
CA ASN A 86 -16.78 8.96 -8.34
C ASN A 86 -17.01 9.03 -9.87
N GLY A 87 -16.12 8.40 -10.65
CA GLY A 87 -16.18 8.38 -12.10
C GLY A 87 -15.68 9.65 -12.80
N GLU A 88 -15.23 10.66 -12.06
CA GLU A 88 -14.68 11.91 -12.62
C GLU A 88 -13.16 11.97 -12.52
N LYS A 89 -12.52 12.53 -13.55
CA LYS A 89 -11.07 12.76 -13.56
C LYS A 89 -10.70 13.91 -12.63
N VAL A 90 -9.76 13.65 -11.72
CA VAL A 90 -9.24 14.62 -10.76
C VAL A 90 -7.76 14.86 -10.97
N ASP A 91 -7.37 16.13 -11.06
CA ASP A 91 -5.97 16.60 -10.97
C ASP A 91 -5.98 17.80 -10.00
N ARG A 92 -5.70 17.51 -8.74
CA ARG A 92 -5.84 18.47 -7.62
C ARG A 92 -4.47 18.86 -7.10
N LYS A 93 -4.10 20.13 -7.23
CA LYS A 93 -2.88 20.72 -6.67
C LYS A 93 -3.10 21.24 -5.25
N ARG A 94 -2.16 20.95 -4.34
CA ARG A 94 -2.11 21.56 -3.02
C ARG A 94 -0.66 21.77 -2.60
N VAL A 95 -0.35 22.95 -2.06
CA VAL A 95 0.91 23.16 -1.35
C VAL A 95 0.72 22.72 0.09
N ILE A 96 1.58 21.82 0.55
CA ILE A 96 1.54 21.27 1.91
C ILE A 96 2.37 22.14 2.82
N SER A 97 1.77 22.57 3.93
CA SER A 97 2.38 23.44 4.95
C SER A 97 2.39 22.82 6.35
N SER A 98 1.96 21.57 6.48
CA SER A 98 1.93 20.82 7.76
C SER A 98 3.30 20.34 8.23
N VAL A 99 4.36 20.50 7.45
CA VAL A 99 5.74 20.19 7.86
C VAL A 99 6.41 21.43 8.38
N SER A 100 7.09 21.34 9.55
CA SER A 100 7.88 22.43 10.12
C SER A 100 9.30 22.45 9.60
N ARG A 101 9.97 21.33 9.74
CA ARG A 101 11.38 21.09 9.40
C ARG A 101 11.66 19.60 9.27
N CYS A 102 12.87 19.26 8.79
CA CYS A 102 13.37 17.90 8.78
C CYS A 102 14.74 17.85 9.48
N LEU A 103 14.89 16.95 10.43
CA LEU A 103 16.10 16.75 11.21
C LEU A 103 16.96 15.63 10.61
N ASN A 104 18.28 15.86 10.54
CA ASN A 104 19.25 14.82 10.24
C ASN A 104 19.90 14.36 11.57
N PRO A 105 19.45 13.28 12.20
CA PRO A 105 19.98 12.84 13.49
C PRO A 105 21.40 12.28 13.42
N TYR A 106 21.96 12.10 12.23
CA TYR A 106 23.35 11.68 11.99
C TYR A 106 24.36 12.85 12.12
N GLU A 107 23.84 14.06 12.28
CA GLU A 107 24.56 15.25 12.68
C GLU A 107 24.21 15.59 14.11
N GLN A 108 25.20 16.00 14.94
CA GLN A 108 24.99 16.25 16.37
C GLN A 108 23.84 17.24 16.63
N GLU A 109 23.82 18.35 15.86
CA GLU A 109 22.79 19.37 15.98
C GLU A 109 21.38 18.81 15.68
N GLY A 110 21.26 17.92 14.66
CA GLY A 110 20.00 17.29 14.32
C GLY A 110 19.55 16.26 15.37
N PHE A 111 20.49 15.53 15.98
CA PHE A 111 20.20 14.61 17.08
C PHE A 111 19.74 15.37 18.32
N ASP A 112 20.43 16.45 18.71
CA ASP A 112 20.08 17.28 19.85
C ASP A 112 18.70 17.90 19.66
N ALA A 113 18.39 18.42 18.46
CA ALA A 113 17.08 18.95 18.12
C ALA A 113 15.96 17.87 18.19
N MET A 114 16.26 16.63 17.77
CA MET A 114 15.29 15.53 17.95
C MET A 114 14.99 15.25 19.42
N MET A 115 16.02 15.32 20.29
CA MET A 115 15.84 15.15 21.74
C MET A 115 15.14 16.33 22.39
N GLU A 116 15.26 17.54 21.85
CA GLU A 116 14.47 18.71 22.30
C GLU A 116 12.99 18.53 21.95
N VAL A 117 12.67 18.08 20.73
CA VAL A 117 11.28 17.76 20.35
C VAL A 117 10.71 16.66 21.24
N ALA A 118 11.50 15.65 21.60
CA ALA A 118 11.07 14.55 22.47
C ALA A 118 10.50 15.04 23.82
N VAL A 119 11.02 16.12 24.37
CA VAL A 119 10.60 16.66 25.67
C VAL A 119 9.60 17.82 25.58
N SER A 120 9.19 18.19 24.38
CA SER A 120 8.17 19.21 24.16
C SER A 120 6.81 18.79 24.77
N ASP A 121 6.12 19.78 25.35
CA ASP A 121 4.75 19.59 25.84
C ASP A 121 3.72 19.49 24.69
N ASP A 122 4.04 20.04 23.53
CA ASP A 122 3.17 20.01 22.35
C ASP A 122 3.20 18.68 21.62
N LEU A 123 4.23 17.83 21.84
CA LEU A 123 4.38 16.56 21.15
C LEU A 123 3.32 15.55 21.62
N GLU A 124 2.47 15.11 20.69
CA GLU A 124 1.37 14.19 20.94
C GLU A 124 1.57 12.84 20.23
N TYR A 125 2.17 12.85 19.02
CA TYR A 125 2.23 11.70 18.12
C TYR A 125 3.65 11.40 17.63
N VAL A 126 3.92 10.12 17.44
CA VAL A 126 5.01 9.63 16.57
C VAL A 126 4.39 8.93 15.38
N VAL A 127 4.87 9.25 14.19
CA VAL A 127 4.47 8.54 12.95
C VAL A 127 5.72 7.94 12.31
N SER A 128 5.63 6.76 11.73
CA SER A 128 6.75 6.14 11.04
C SER A 128 6.35 5.47 9.72
N ASN A 129 7.25 5.52 8.75
CA ASN A 129 7.31 4.65 7.59
C ASN A 129 8.77 4.56 7.15
N THR A 130 9.47 3.59 7.72
CA THR A 130 10.91 3.36 7.54
C THR A 130 11.19 2.17 6.62
N THR A 131 10.22 1.81 5.78
CA THR A 131 10.13 0.63 4.92
C THR A 131 9.91 -0.67 5.71
N GLU A 132 9.69 -1.79 5.00
CA GLU A 132 9.51 -3.12 5.60
C GLU A 132 10.73 -3.57 6.42
N ALA A 133 11.92 -3.05 6.07
CA ALA A 133 13.18 -3.37 6.73
C ALA A 133 13.48 -2.46 7.94
N GLY A 134 12.66 -1.45 8.22
CA GLY A 134 12.96 -0.46 9.25
C GLY A 134 12.60 -0.89 10.66
N ILE A 135 11.56 -1.70 10.85
CA ILE A 135 11.17 -2.23 12.17
C ILE A 135 11.98 -3.52 12.44
N VAL A 136 13.24 -3.35 12.79
CA VAL A 136 14.18 -4.43 13.08
C VAL A 136 14.96 -4.12 14.34
N TYR A 137 15.12 -5.13 15.20
CA TYR A 137 16.01 -5.09 16.34
C TYR A 137 17.45 -5.37 15.90
N ASP A 138 18.37 -4.44 16.18
CA ASP A 138 19.81 -4.56 15.94
C ASP A 138 20.54 -4.66 17.29
N PRO A 139 21.08 -5.83 17.65
CA PRO A 139 21.78 -6.02 18.93
C PRO A 139 23.08 -5.19 19.06
N ALA A 140 23.62 -4.66 17.97
CA ALA A 140 24.79 -3.80 18.00
C ALA A 140 24.48 -2.38 18.49
N CYS A 141 23.20 -1.97 18.42
CA CYS A 141 22.73 -0.64 18.76
C CYS A 141 22.85 -0.36 20.26
N GLN A 142 23.44 0.78 20.63
CA GLN A 142 23.66 1.17 22.02
C GLN A 142 22.83 2.42 22.40
N LEU A 143 22.49 2.56 23.68
CA LEU A 143 21.73 3.72 24.18
C LEU A 143 22.42 5.07 23.88
N ASN A 144 23.74 5.10 23.95
CA ASN A 144 24.54 6.32 23.80
C ASN A 144 25.02 6.55 22.35
N ASP A 145 24.54 5.77 21.38
CA ASP A 145 24.81 6.03 19.96
C ASP A 145 24.18 7.35 19.52
N VAL A 146 24.81 8.06 18.60
CA VAL A 146 24.34 9.36 18.11
C VAL A 146 24.23 9.30 16.56
N PRO A 147 23.05 8.94 16.08
CA PRO A 147 21.91 8.29 16.74
C PRO A 147 22.10 6.76 16.86
N ALA A 148 21.19 6.10 17.57
CA ALA A 148 21.01 4.65 17.46
C ALA A 148 20.88 4.23 15.99
N SER A 149 21.53 3.10 15.59
CA SER A 149 21.59 2.68 14.17
C SER A 149 20.20 2.35 13.61
N SER A 150 19.36 1.66 14.38
CA SER A 150 17.99 1.26 13.96
C SER A 150 16.94 2.32 14.27
N PHE A 151 15.82 2.29 13.54
CA PHE A 151 14.65 3.14 13.84
C PHE A 151 14.05 2.83 15.23
N PRO A 152 13.78 1.56 15.61
CA PRO A 152 13.27 1.27 16.95
C PRO A 152 14.22 1.70 18.07
N GLY A 153 15.55 1.66 17.83
CA GLY A 153 16.53 2.19 18.76
C GLY A 153 16.42 3.70 18.93
N LYS A 154 16.33 4.47 17.83
CA LYS A 154 16.09 5.93 17.87
C LYS A 154 14.80 6.25 18.62
N LEU A 155 13.72 5.52 18.36
CA LEU A 155 12.45 5.72 19.07
C LEU A 155 12.61 5.43 20.57
N THR A 156 13.35 4.38 20.94
CA THR A 156 13.62 4.07 22.36
C THR A 156 14.39 5.21 23.03
N GLN A 157 15.39 5.80 22.36
CA GLN A 157 16.10 6.98 22.87
C GLN A 157 15.16 8.18 23.08
N VAL A 158 14.26 8.45 22.14
CA VAL A 158 13.26 9.52 22.22
C VAL A 158 12.31 9.29 23.40
N LEU A 159 11.77 8.08 23.55
CA LEU A 159 10.85 7.73 24.65
C LEU A 159 11.54 7.78 26.01
N TYR A 160 12.79 7.31 26.08
CA TYR A 160 13.57 7.34 27.31
C TYR A 160 13.88 8.78 27.76
N LYS A 161 14.31 9.64 26.82
CA LYS A 161 14.53 11.06 27.07
C LYS A 161 13.25 11.75 27.58
N ARG A 162 12.11 11.44 26.95
CA ARG A 162 10.81 12.00 27.33
C ARG A 162 10.39 11.57 28.74
N TRP A 163 10.53 10.27 29.05
CA TRP A 163 10.25 9.71 30.37
C TRP A 163 11.12 10.36 31.45
N GLN A 164 12.44 10.50 31.22
CA GLN A 164 13.36 11.18 32.15
C GLN A 164 12.96 12.64 32.43
N ALA A 165 12.37 13.31 31.47
CA ALA A 165 11.83 14.66 31.61
C ALA A 165 10.44 14.72 32.30
N GLY A 166 9.90 13.57 32.71
CA GLY A 166 8.59 13.50 33.39
C GLY A 166 7.40 13.79 32.49
N LYS A 167 7.55 13.64 31.16
CA LYS A 167 6.49 13.90 30.17
C LYS A 167 5.55 12.72 29.99
N GLY A 168 4.30 13.01 29.60
CA GLY A 168 3.29 11.99 29.30
C GLY A 168 3.65 11.08 28.12
N GLY A 169 2.97 9.92 28.02
CA GLY A 169 3.13 8.98 26.90
C GLY A 169 2.71 9.57 25.56
N LEU A 170 3.10 8.90 24.49
CA LEU A 170 2.82 9.29 23.10
C LEU A 170 1.94 8.23 22.41
N VAL A 171 1.21 8.65 21.40
CA VAL A 171 0.57 7.75 20.44
C VAL A 171 1.53 7.50 19.29
N ILE A 172 1.84 6.23 19.02
CA ILE A 172 2.77 5.80 17.98
C ILE A 172 1.99 5.12 16.86
N LEU A 173 2.02 5.72 15.66
CA LEU A 173 1.29 5.29 14.47
C LEU A 173 2.27 4.73 13.44
N SER A 174 2.38 3.40 13.37
CA SER A 174 3.28 2.72 12.44
C SER A 174 2.61 2.55 11.07
N CYS A 175 3.26 3.01 9.98
CA CYS A 175 2.75 2.93 8.62
C CYS A 175 3.58 2.00 7.71
N GLU A 176 4.51 1.23 8.25
CA GLU A 176 5.31 0.24 7.52
C GLU A 176 4.43 -0.90 7.00
N LEU A 177 4.74 -1.42 5.79
CA LEU A 177 3.96 -2.47 5.14
C LEU A 177 4.30 -3.87 5.67
N ILE A 178 4.27 -4.04 6.99
CA ILE A 178 4.42 -5.34 7.67
C ILE A 178 3.21 -5.63 8.55
N ASP A 179 2.98 -6.91 8.81
CA ASP A 179 1.88 -7.34 9.66
C ASP A 179 2.11 -6.92 11.10
N ASN A 180 1.05 -6.38 11.74
CA ASN A 180 1.11 -5.92 13.12
C ASN A 180 2.24 -4.92 13.40
N ASN A 181 2.49 -4.00 12.48
CA ASN A 181 3.61 -3.06 12.49
C ASN A 181 3.80 -2.35 13.85
N GLY A 182 2.73 -1.88 14.50
CA GLY A 182 2.80 -1.27 15.83
C GLY A 182 3.21 -2.25 16.94
N LYS A 183 2.70 -3.49 16.89
CA LYS A 183 3.05 -4.54 17.86
C LYS A 183 4.51 -4.99 17.70
N GLU A 184 4.98 -5.14 16.45
CA GLU A 184 6.38 -5.47 16.17
C GLU A 184 7.33 -4.33 16.57
N LEU A 185 6.92 -3.07 16.38
CA LEU A 185 7.69 -1.93 16.85
C LEU A 185 7.79 -1.90 18.38
N LEU A 186 6.68 -2.11 19.10
CA LEU A 186 6.68 -2.21 20.57
C LEU A 186 7.60 -3.34 21.07
N LYS A 187 7.58 -4.49 20.39
CA LYS A 187 8.45 -5.61 20.70
C LYS A 187 9.94 -5.23 20.57
N CYS A 188 10.32 -4.56 19.47
CA CYS A 188 11.70 -4.08 19.28
C CYS A 188 12.09 -3.06 20.36
N VAL A 189 11.22 -2.11 20.72
CA VAL A 189 11.47 -1.14 21.80
C VAL A 189 11.70 -1.86 23.14
N ASN A 190 10.86 -2.85 23.49
CA ASN A 190 11.05 -3.63 24.70
C ASN A 190 12.37 -4.43 24.70
N GLN A 191 12.83 -4.93 23.54
CA GLN A 191 14.13 -5.58 23.42
C GLN A 191 15.26 -4.62 23.74
N TYR A 192 15.19 -3.35 23.32
CA TYR A 192 16.18 -2.33 23.68
C TYR A 192 16.11 -1.94 25.16
N VAL A 193 14.91 -1.83 25.73
CA VAL A 193 14.74 -1.59 27.18
C VAL A 193 15.49 -2.66 27.98
N ASP A 194 15.32 -3.93 27.61
CA ASP A 194 15.97 -5.06 28.28
C ASP A 194 17.49 -5.10 28.00
N GLN A 195 17.91 -4.90 26.74
CA GLN A 195 19.33 -4.88 26.34
C GLN A 195 20.12 -3.77 27.02
N TRP A 196 19.54 -2.57 27.08
CA TRP A 196 20.20 -1.40 27.65
C TRP A 196 20.08 -1.33 29.19
N GLY A 197 19.38 -2.30 29.81
CA GLY A 197 19.21 -2.38 31.26
C GLY A 197 18.47 -1.18 31.85
N LEU A 198 17.48 -0.68 31.13
CA LEU A 198 16.72 0.51 31.54
C LEU A 198 15.74 0.18 32.69
N GLU A 199 15.33 1.21 33.42
CA GLU A 199 14.51 1.07 34.63
C GLU A 199 13.16 0.41 34.37
N ALA A 200 12.69 -0.37 35.36
CA ALA A 200 11.38 -1.03 35.29
C ALA A 200 10.22 -0.05 35.13
N GLU A 201 10.37 1.14 35.72
CA GLU A 201 9.42 2.25 35.61
C GLU A 201 9.36 2.80 34.18
N PHE A 202 10.49 2.84 33.46
CA PHE A 202 10.49 3.18 32.05
C PHE A 202 9.82 2.09 31.20
N LYS A 203 10.08 0.81 31.51
CA LYS A 203 9.38 -0.30 30.83
C LYS A 203 7.86 -0.20 31.03
N ALA A 204 7.40 0.12 32.25
CA ALA A 204 5.99 0.36 32.53
C ALA A 204 5.46 1.59 31.74
N TYR A 205 6.22 2.69 31.67
CA TYR A 205 5.86 3.85 30.87
C TYR A 205 5.64 3.50 29.38
N VAL A 206 6.55 2.74 28.78
CA VAL A 206 6.44 2.30 27.38
C VAL A 206 5.18 1.47 27.15
N ASN A 207 4.87 0.53 28.05
CA ASN A 207 3.79 -0.42 27.85
C ASN A 207 2.41 0.05 28.35
N GLU A 208 2.35 1.02 29.26
CA GLU A 208 1.09 1.46 29.91
C GLU A 208 0.72 2.91 29.61
N LYS A 209 1.70 3.76 29.29
CA LYS A 209 1.47 5.19 29.03
C LYS A 209 1.57 5.54 27.55
N CYS A 210 2.38 4.82 26.78
CA CYS A 210 2.44 4.97 25.33
C CYS A 210 1.43 4.04 24.66
N THR A 211 0.87 4.50 23.53
CA THR A 211 -0.10 3.72 22.75
C THR A 211 0.50 3.39 21.40
N PHE A 212 0.93 2.14 21.21
CA PHE A 212 1.45 1.65 19.94
C PHE A 212 0.32 1.11 19.08
N CYS A 213 0.07 1.75 17.94
CA CYS A 213 -0.99 1.40 17.03
C CYS A 213 -0.45 0.70 15.79
N SER A 214 -0.95 -0.50 15.51
CA SER A 214 -0.81 -1.11 14.20
C SER A 214 -1.73 -0.42 13.22
N THR A 215 -1.25 -0.12 12.00
CA THR A 215 -2.08 0.56 11.04
C THR A 215 -2.05 -0.08 9.65
N LEU A 216 -3.15 0.07 8.93
CA LEU A 216 -3.28 -0.30 7.54
C LEU A 216 -3.41 0.98 6.71
N VAL A 217 -2.42 1.23 5.88
CA VAL A 217 -2.41 2.36 4.94
C VAL A 217 -2.63 1.88 3.51
N ASP A 218 -3.38 2.65 2.73
CA ASP A 218 -3.58 2.38 1.31
C ASP A 218 -3.70 3.68 0.51
N ARG A 219 -2.67 4.02 -0.23
CA ARG A 219 -2.59 5.04 -1.28
C ARG A 219 -1.46 4.69 -2.21
N ILE A 220 -1.69 4.71 -3.51
CA ILE A 220 -0.61 4.62 -4.49
C ILE A 220 0.07 5.98 -4.60
N VAL A 221 1.37 6.00 -4.36
CA VAL A 221 2.20 7.19 -4.45
C VAL A 221 3.34 6.89 -5.45
N PRO A 222 3.16 7.23 -6.74
CA PRO A 222 4.23 7.09 -7.74
C PRO A 222 5.46 7.91 -7.40
N GLY A 223 5.28 8.94 -6.57
CA GLY A 223 6.34 9.77 -6.04
C GLY A 223 6.67 10.95 -6.95
N ARG A 224 7.95 11.16 -7.23
CA ARG A 224 8.45 12.31 -7.96
C ARG A 224 8.15 12.19 -9.46
N ILE A 225 7.71 13.30 -10.07
CA ILE A 225 7.58 13.41 -11.53
C ILE A 225 8.99 13.33 -12.15
N ARG A 226 9.18 12.41 -13.10
CA ARG A 226 10.49 12.16 -13.74
C ARG A 226 10.60 12.81 -15.11
N ASP A 227 9.47 13.12 -15.75
CA ASP A 227 9.44 13.78 -17.05
C ASP A 227 9.84 15.25 -16.91
N ALA A 228 10.98 15.61 -17.51
CA ALA A 228 11.54 16.95 -17.41
C ALA A 228 10.64 18.01 -18.07
N ALA A 229 9.90 17.65 -19.12
CA ALA A 229 8.99 18.59 -19.81
C ALA A 229 7.77 18.86 -18.92
N GLU A 230 7.22 17.84 -18.26
CA GLU A 230 6.13 17.98 -17.29
C GLU A 230 6.57 18.80 -16.07
N VAL A 231 7.76 18.56 -15.53
CA VAL A 231 8.32 19.37 -14.42
C VAL A 231 8.44 20.83 -14.83
N ALA A 232 9.02 21.13 -16.00
CA ALA A 232 9.17 22.51 -16.49
C ALA A 232 7.81 23.20 -16.71
N ARG A 233 6.81 22.47 -17.21
CA ARG A 233 5.45 22.99 -17.39
C ARG A 233 4.82 23.35 -16.05
N LEU A 234 4.90 22.44 -15.06
CA LEU A 234 4.34 22.66 -13.72
C LEU A 234 5.05 23.80 -12.98
N ASP A 235 6.37 23.86 -13.06
CA ASP A 235 7.14 24.98 -12.49
C ASP A 235 6.69 26.32 -13.09
N ALA A 236 6.50 26.39 -14.42
CA ALA A 236 6.03 27.61 -15.11
C ALA A 236 4.60 27.97 -14.65
N GLU A 237 3.70 27.01 -14.56
CA GLU A 237 2.32 27.23 -14.08
C GLU A 237 2.26 27.64 -12.61
N ASN A 238 3.16 27.11 -11.78
CA ASN A 238 3.23 27.42 -10.36
C ASN A 238 3.88 28.77 -10.06
N GLY A 239 4.76 29.24 -10.93
CA GLY A 239 5.60 30.44 -10.71
C GLY A 239 6.79 30.19 -9.76
N TYR A 240 7.10 28.92 -9.46
CA TYR A 240 8.24 28.52 -8.62
C TYR A 240 8.75 27.14 -9.03
N SER A 241 9.98 26.80 -8.66
CA SER A 241 10.53 25.45 -8.81
C SER A 241 10.38 24.67 -7.51
N ASP A 242 9.91 23.42 -7.63
CA ASP A 242 9.71 22.57 -6.47
C ASP A 242 10.30 21.15 -6.69
N PRO A 243 11.58 20.94 -6.35
CA PRO A 243 12.21 19.64 -6.42
C PRO A 243 11.64 18.60 -5.44
N LEU A 244 10.80 19.00 -4.49
CA LEU A 244 10.09 18.10 -3.56
C LEU A 244 8.68 17.75 -4.05
N THR A 245 8.24 18.25 -5.21
CA THR A 245 6.93 17.89 -5.77
C THR A 245 6.70 16.38 -5.72
N VAL A 246 5.54 15.99 -5.24
CA VAL A 246 5.12 14.59 -5.13
C VAL A 246 3.75 14.38 -5.75
N VAL A 247 3.55 13.22 -6.35
CA VAL A 247 2.26 12.78 -6.89
C VAL A 247 1.74 11.61 -6.07
N GLY A 248 0.46 11.66 -5.73
CA GLY A 248 -0.29 10.56 -5.14
C GLY A 248 -1.62 10.35 -5.86
N GLU A 249 -2.20 9.17 -5.74
CA GLU A 249 -3.58 8.97 -6.19
C GLU A 249 -4.57 9.72 -5.27
N VAL A 250 -5.76 10.02 -5.81
CA VAL A 250 -6.84 10.68 -5.04
C VAL A 250 -7.30 9.81 -3.89
N PHE A 251 -7.44 8.51 -4.14
CA PHE A 251 -7.83 7.55 -3.11
C PHE A 251 -6.82 7.49 -1.97
N GLY A 252 -7.32 7.36 -0.76
CA GLY A 252 -6.51 7.08 0.42
C GLY A 252 -7.38 6.53 1.55
N VAL A 253 -6.87 5.55 2.28
CA VAL A 253 -7.50 5.03 3.49
C VAL A 253 -6.45 4.74 4.56
N TRP A 254 -6.76 5.07 5.80
CA TRP A 254 -5.96 4.76 6.97
C TRP A 254 -6.82 4.13 8.05
N ASN A 255 -6.63 2.86 8.30
CA ASN A 255 -7.28 2.16 9.39
C ASN A 255 -6.26 1.99 10.53
N ILE A 256 -6.58 2.51 11.70
CA ILE A 256 -5.72 2.52 12.89
C ILE A 256 -6.29 1.55 13.91
N GLU A 257 -5.52 0.52 14.26
CA GLU A 257 -5.87 -0.36 15.38
C GLU A 257 -5.49 0.32 16.69
N GLY A 258 -6.50 0.72 17.45
CA GLY A 258 -6.29 1.49 18.67
C GLY A 258 -7.53 1.60 19.56
N PRO A 259 -7.38 2.21 20.72
CA PRO A 259 -8.51 2.44 21.63
C PRO A 259 -9.48 3.47 21.04
N GLU A 260 -10.77 3.35 21.38
CA GLU A 260 -11.86 4.18 20.86
C GLU A 260 -11.63 5.69 21.09
N TRP A 261 -11.07 6.08 22.23
CA TRP A 261 -10.79 7.49 22.52
C TRP A 261 -9.87 8.17 21.50
N LEU A 262 -9.04 7.39 20.79
CA LEU A 262 -8.12 7.91 19.79
C LEU A 262 -8.85 8.50 18.58
N GLU A 263 -10.04 8.02 18.23
CA GLU A 263 -10.83 8.57 17.13
C GLU A 263 -11.24 10.02 17.36
N GLU A 264 -11.52 10.38 18.62
CA GLU A 264 -11.88 11.75 18.98
C GLU A 264 -10.64 12.64 19.16
N GLN A 265 -9.50 12.08 19.60
CA GLN A 265 -8.25 12.83 19.73
C GLN A 265 -7.65 13.18 18.37
N LEU A 266 -7.64 12.23 17.43
CA LEU A 266 -7.16 12.48 16.07
C LEU A 266 -8.08 13.47 15.34
N PRO A 267 -7.53 14.42 14.55
CA PRO A 267 -8.36 15.42 13.87
C PRO A 267 -9.09 14.89 12.63
N TYR A 268 -8.83 13.68 12.22
CA TYR A 268 -9.17 13.15 10.91
C TYR A 268 -10.66 13.02 10.65
N LYS A 269 -11.43 12.51 11.63
CA LYS A 269 -12.89 12.40 11.53
C LYS A 269 -13.55 13.79 11.34
N ARG A 270 -13.11 14.78 12.10
CA ARG A 270 -13.60 16.18 11.99
C ARG A 270 -13.18 16.83 10.68
N ALA A 271 -12.03 16.44 10.13
CA ALA A 271 -11.53 16.93 8.84
C ALA A 271 -12.18 16.24 7.64
N GLY A 272 -12.95 15.15 7.85
CA GLY A 272 -13.60 14.40 6.79
C GLY A 272 -12.62 13.62 5.90
N VAL A 273 -11.44 13.25 6.44
CA VAL A 273 -10.51 12.36 5.73
C VAL A 273 -10.84 10.90 6.04
N ASN A 274 -10.52 10.00 5.10
CA ASN A 274 -10.87 8.59 5.19
C ASN A 274 -9.94 7.83 6.15
N CYS A 275 -10.03 8.17 7.43
CA CYS A 275 -9.32 7.53 8.53
C CYS A 275 -10.31 7.08 9.59
N ILE A 276 -10.19 5.83 10.03
CA ILE A 276 -11.01 5.27 11.11
C ILE A 276 -10.12 4.59 12.15
N VAL A 277 -10.55 4.65 13.41
CA VAL A 277 -9.95 3.89 14.51
C VAL A 277 -10.81 2.65 14.75
N VAL A 278 -10.19 1.49 14.79
CA VAL A 278 -10.86 0.20 14.91
C VAL A 278 -10.16 -0.67 15.96
N PRO A 279 -10.88 -1.61 16.59
CA PRO A 279 -10.25 -2.51 17.56
C PRO A 279 -9.34 -3.57 16.91
N ASP A 280 -9.51 -3.83 15.60
CA ASP A 280 -8.74 -4.80 14.82
C ASP A 280 -8.72 -4.40 13.33
N VAL A 281 -7.54 -4.28 12.75
CA VAL A 281 -7.37 -3.93 11.31
C VAL A 281 -7.46 -5.15 10.40
N THR A 282 -7.47 -6.36 10.93
CA THR A 282 -7.46 -7.62 10.14
C THR A 282 -8.60 -7.70 9.12
N PRO A 283 -9.87 -7.37 9.45
CA PRO A 283 -10.97 -7.39 8.47
C PRO A 283 -10.74 -6.45 7.28
N TYR A 284 -10.17 -5.28 7.53
CA TYR A 284 -9.88 -4.27 6.51
C TYR A 284 -8.70 -4.67 5.63
N LYS A 285 -7.69 -5.33 6.21
CA LYS A 285 -6.60 -5.95 5.45
C LYS A 285 -7.13 -7.06 4.56
N LYS A 286 -8.00 -7.92 5.09
CA LYS A 286 -8.69 -8.97 4.32
C LYS A 286 -9.47 -8.35 3.16
N ARG A 287 -10.24 -7.27 3.39
CA ARG A 287 -10.94 -6.50 2.36
C ARG A 287 -10.01 -6.05 1.24
N LYS A 288 -8.89 -5.38 1.58
CA LYS A 288 -7.90 -4.91 0.60
C LYS A 288 -7.33 -6.06 -0.24
N VAL A 289 -6.92 -7.14 0.42
CA VAL A 289 -6.31 -8.31 -0.25
C VAL A 289 -7.32 -8.99 -1.18
N ARG A 290 -8.56 -9.18 -0.74
CA ARG A 290 -9.58 -9.91 -1.49
C ARG A 290 -10.18 -9.07 -2.62
N ILE A 291 -10.48 -7.80 -2.38
CA ILE A 291 -11.08 -6.92 -3.40
C ILE A 291 -10.01 -6.37 -4.34
N LEU A 292 -9.07 -5.55 -3.87
CA LEU A 292 -8.10 -4.90 -4.74
C LEU A 292 -7.13 -5.89 -5.39
N ASN A 293 -6.43 -6.65 -4.55
CA ASN A 293 -5.39 -7.55 -5.03
C ASN A 293 -6.00 -8.80 -5.68
N GLY A 294 -7.13 -9.28 -5.15
CA GLY A 294 -7.87 -10.41 -5.70
C GLY A 294 -8.46 -10.11 -7.08
N ALA A 295 -9.00 -8.90 -7.29
CA ALA A 295 -9.47 -8.48 -8.61
C ALA A 295 -8.36 -8.57 -9.66
N HIS A 296 -7.22 -7.91 -9.42
CA HIS A 296 -6.07 -7.99 -10.31
C HIS A 296 -5.67 -9.44 -10.62
N THR A 297 -5.49 -10.26 -9.57
CA THR A 297 -5.11 -11.67 -9.76
C THR A 297 -6.17 -12.46 -10.51
N GLY A 298 -7.45 -12.09 -10.36
CA GLY A 298 -8.58 -12.81 -10.94
C GLY A 298 -8.77 -12.55 -12.43
N PHE A 299 -8.69 -11.30 -12.88
CA PHE A 299 -9.00 -11.00 -14.29
C PHE A 299 -7.76 -10.86 -15.19
N VAL A 300 -6.61 -10.44 -14.66
CA VAL A 300 -5.43 -10.06 -15.43
C VAL A 300 -4.89 -11.17 -16.34
N PRO A 301 -4.74 -12.43 -15.89
CA PRO A 301 -4.19 -13.48 -16.75
C PRO A 301 -5.02 -13.70 -18.03
N GLY A 302 -6.33 -13.78 -17.91
CA GLY A 302 -7.20 -13.96 -19.08
C GLY A 302 -7.33 -12.70 -19.93
N ALA A 303 -7.36 -11.52 -19.31
CA ALA A 303 -7.35 -10.25 -20.04
C ALA A 303 -6.08 -10.11 -20.89
N TYR A 304 -4.92 -10.46 -20.34
CA TYR A 304 -3.66 -10.44 -21.09
C TYR A 304 -3.70 -11.39 -22.30
N LEU A 305 -4.17 -12.61 -22.11
CA LEU A 305 -4.38 -13.56 -23.24
C LEU A 305 -5.42 -13.03 -24.22
N GLY A 306 -6.40 -12.26 -23.78
CA GLY A 306 -7.41 -11.59 -24.58
C GLY A 306 -6.91 -10.43 -25.43
N GLY A 307 -5.66 -9.98 -25.22
CA GLY A 307 -5.00 -8.95 -26.03
C GLY A 307 -4.89 -7.58 -25.35
N PHE A 308 -5.21 -7.45 -24.06
CA PHE A 308 -5.04 -6.22 -23.29
C PHE A 308 -3.62 -6.15 -22.69
N ASP A 309 -3.09 -4.93 -22.54
CA ASP A 309 -1.75 -4.71 -22.00
C ASP A 309 -1.77 -3.91 -20.70
N ILE A 310 -2.77 -3.04 -20.48
CA ILE A 310 -2.91 -2.23 -19.27
C ILE A 310 -4.30 -2.37 -18.63
N VAL A 311 -4.36 -2.13 -17.32
CA VAL A 311 -5.59 -2.27 -16.52
C VAL A 311 -6.72 -1.38 -17.03
N ARG A 312 -6.42 -0.12 -17.39
CA ARG A 312 -7.46 0.82 -17.84
C ARG A 312 -8.19 0.32 -19.09
N ASP A 313 -7.48 -0.20 -20.08
CA ASP A 313 -8.09 -0.74 -21.30
C ASP A 313 -9.02 -1.93 -20.98
N CYS A 314 -8.69 -2.72 -19.93
CA CYS A 314 -9.57 -3.77 -19.45
C CYS A 314 -10.87 -3.21 -18.84
N MET A 315 -10.80 -2.07 -18.17
CA MET A 315 -11.98 -1.43 -17.55
C MET A 315 -12.87 -0.76 -18.59
N GLU A 316 -12.33 -0.33 -19.72
CA GLU A 316 -13.07 0.22 -20.86
C GLU A 316 -13.77 -0.89 -21.69
N ASN A 317 -13.38 -2.15 -21.51
CA ASN A 317 -14.01 -3.30 -22.18
C ASN A 317 -15.17 -3.86 -21.34
N GLU A 318 -16.39 -3.83 -21.88
CA GLU A 318 -17.61 -4.25 -21.17
C GLU A 318 -17.53 -5.69 -20.62
N THR A 319 -16.94 -6.62 -21.37
CA THR A 319 -16.84 -8.02 -20.94
C THR A 319 -15.84 -8.21 -19.81
N VAL A 320 -14.64 -7.66 -19.94
CA VAL A 320 -13.58 -7.83 -18.91
C VAL A 320 -13.95 -7.08 -17.63
N CYS A 321 -14.45 -5.88 -17.77
CA CYS A 321 -14.97 -5.08 -16.64
C CYS A 321 -16.18 -5.77 -15.98
N GLY A 322 -17.13 -6.27 -16.79
CA GLY A 322 -18.28 -7.02 -16.29
C GLY A 322 -17.89 -8.29 -15.53
N PHE A 323 -16.94 -9.05 -16.05
CA PHE A 323 -16.40 -10.23 -15.37
C PHE A 323 -15.76 -9.88 -14.01
N MET A 324 -14.91 -8.87 -13.98
CA MET A 324 -14.31 -8.40 -12.73
C MET A 324 -15.36 -7.95 -11.71
N ASN A 325 -16.34 -7.17 -12.17
CA ASN A 325 -17.41 -6.67 -11.30
C ASN A 325 -18.24 -7.80 -10.74
N LYS A 326 -18.65 -8.76 -11.58
CA LYS A 326 -19.42 -9.92 -11.11
C LYS A 326 -18.64 -10.74 -10.08
N MET A 327 -17.36 -11.01 -10.33
CA MET A 327 -16.49 -11.68 -9.40
C MET A 327 -16.41 -10.92 -8.06
N LEU A 328 -16.26 -9.58 -8.08
CA LEU A 328 -16.18 -8.79 -6.87
C LEU A 328 -17.51 -8.74 -6.11
N TYR A 329 -18.60 -8.32 -6.77
CA TYR A 329 -19.86 -8.00 -6.08
C TYR A 329 -20.69 -9.25 -5.75
N GLU A 330 -20.58 -10.33 -6.53
CA GLU A 330 -21.38 -11.53 -6.31
C GLU A 330 -20.62 -12.66 -5.61
N GLU A 331 -19.26 -12.70 -5.72
CA GLU A 331 -18.48 -13.83 -5.20
C GLU A 331 -17.54 -13.44 -4.06
N VAL A 332 -16.98 -12.22 -4.04
CA VAL A 332 -15.99 -11.79 -3.05
C VAL A 332 -16.62 -10.95 -1.94
N VAL A 333 -17.32 -9.87 -2.28
CA VAL A 333 -17.94 -8.96 -1.29
C VAL A 333 -18.85 -9.70 -0.30
N PRO A 334 -19.73 -10.62 -0.75
CA PRO A 334 -20.68 -11.28 0.16
C PRO A 334 -20.06 -12.17 1.22
N ILE A 335 -18.79 -12.54 1.10
CA ILE A 335 -18.09 -13.43 2.04
C ILE A 335 -17.15 -12.70 3.00
N LEU A 336 -16.99 -11.38 2.84
CA LEU A 336 -16.13 -10.60 3.71
C LEU A 336 -16.76 -10.38 5.09
N PRO A 337 -15.97 -10.39 6.18
CA PRO A 337 -16.44 -10.16 7.55
C PRO A 337 -16.59 -8.66 7.85
N LEU A 338 -17.26 -7.92 6.99
CA LEU A 338 -17.49 -6.47 7.09
C LEU A 338 -18.92 -6.14 6.68
N ALA A 339 -19.41 -4.95 7.04
CA ALA A 339 -20.67 -4.46 6.53
C ALA A 339 -20.63 -4.41 4.99
N LYS A 340 -21.76 -4.81 4.37
CA LYS A 340 -21.85 -4.90 2.91
C LYS A 340 -21.55 -3.57 2.24
N GLU A 341 -22.07 -2.49 2.80
CA GLU A 341 -21.91 -1.12 2.30
C GLU A 341 -20.42 -0.68 2.32
N ASP A 342 -19.68 -1.09 3.34
CA ASP A 342 -18.25 -0.80 3.44
C ASP A 342 -17.43 -1.57 2.39
N ALA A 343 -17.74 -2.86 2.20
CA ALA A 343 -17.07 -3.68 1.19
C ALA A 343 -17.42 -3.23 -0.24
N GLU A 344 -18.68 -2.90 -0.52
CA GLU A 344 -19.12 -2.38 -1.82
C GLU A 344 -18.53 -0.99 -2.11
N GLY A 345 -18.48 -0.10 -1.11
CA GLY A 345 -17.84 1.21 -1.24
C GLY A 345 -16.36 1.09 -1.58
N PHE A 346 -15.66 0.15 -0.95
CA PHE A 346 -14.25 -0.12 -1.28
C PHE A 346 -14.10 -0.73 -2.69
N ALA A 347 -15.00 -1.61 -3.13
CA ALA A 347 -14.99 -2.17 -4.48
C ALA A 347 -15.20 -1.08 -5.54
N ALA A 348 -16.13 -0.15 -5.32
CA ALA A 348 -16.34 1.00 -6.20
C ALA A 348 -15.09 1.89 -6.29
N ALA A 349 -14.44 2.17 -5.16
CA ALA A 349 -13.18 2.92 -5.16
C ALA A 349 -12.06 2.19 -5.91
N VAL A 350 -12.03 0.85 -5.88
CA VAL A 350 -11.08 0.05 -6.66
C VAL A 350 -11.33 0.20 -8.17
N GLN A 351 -12.59 0.28 -8.61
CA GLN A 351 -12.90 0.54 -10.03
C GLN A 351 -12.37 1.91 -10.47
N ASP A 352 -12.56 2.96 -9.69
CA ASP A 352 -12.02 4.29 -9.97
C ASP A 352 -10.48 4.26 -10.07
N ARG A 353 -9.83 3.52 -9.16
CA ARG A 353 -8.36 3.34 -9.19
C ARG A 353 -7.87 2.62 -10.45
N PHE A 354 -8.62 1.63 -10.93
CA PHE A 354 -8.28 0.88 -12.15
C PHE A 354 -8.51 1.72 -13.42
N ASN A 355 -9.47 2.65 -13.38
CA ASN A 355 -9.74 3.61 -14.45
C ASN A 355 -8.82 4.85 -14.43
N ASN A 356 -7.78 4.88 -13.58
CA ASN A 356 -6.91 6.04 -13.44
C ASN A 356 -6.20 6.43 -14.76
N PRO A 357 -6.52 7.59 -15.37
CA PRO A 357 -5.94 8.01 -16.66
C PRO A 357 -4.49 8.45 -16.58
N PHE A 358 -3.96 8.63 -15.39
CA PHE A 358 -2.58 9.07 -15.15
C PHE A 358 -1.60 7.92 -14.96
N VAL A 359 -2.09 6.67 -14.89
CA VAL A 359 -1.27 5.48 -14.65
C VAL A 359 -1.55 4.43 -15.72
N ASN A 360 -0.51 4.02 -16.44
CA ASN A 360 -0.54 2.86 -17.30
C ASN A 360 -0.04 1.65 -16.50
N HIS A 361 -0.97 0.99 -15.80
CA HIS A 361 -0.64 -0.18 -14.99
C HIS A 361 -0.59 -1.43 -15.87
N GLU A 362 0.62 -1.87 -16.19
CA GLU A 362 0.87 -2.99 -17.08
C GLU A 362 0.41 -4.32 -16.47
N LEU A 363 -0.36 -5.12 -17.23
CA LEU A 363 -0.84 -6.42 -16.79
C LEU A 363 0.30 -7.39 -16.50
N MET A 364 1.39 -7.32 -17.24
CA MET A 364 2.55 -8.18 -17.01
C MET A 364 3.25 -7.88 -15.67
N SER A 365 3.30 -6.64 -15.23
CA SER A 365 3.84 -6.29 -13.91
C SER A 365 2.98 -6.84 -12.75
N ILE A 366 1.68 -6.97 -12.98
CA ILE A 366 0.73 -7.56 -12.03
C ILE A 366 0.87 -9.09 -12.02
N SER A 367 1.19 -9.70 -13.15
CA SER A 367 1.26 -11.16 -13.34
C SER A 367 2.48 -11.84 -12.70
N LEU A 368 3.42 -11.06 -12.13
CA LEU A 368 4.57 -11.62 -11.41
C LEU A 368 4.11 -12.45 -10.21
N ASN A 369 4.66 -13.65 -10.04
CA ASN A 369 4.35 -14.56 -8.92
C ASN A 369 2.85 -14.88 -8.79
N SER A 370 2.18 -15.14 -9.91
CA SER A 370 0.73 -15.37 -9.95
C SER A 370 0.30 -16.62 -9.19
N THR A 371 1.14 -17.64 -9.08
CA THR A 371 0.87 -18.87 -8.32
C THR A 371 0.63 -18.55 -6.84
N SER A 372 1.61 -17.94 -6.19
CA SER A 372 1.50 -17.56 -4.77
C SER A 372 0.41 -16.50 -4.54
N LYS A 373 0.21 -15.59 -5.50
CA LYS A 373 -0.85 -14.57 -5.44
C LYS A 373 -2.25 -15.18 -5.52
N TRP A 374 -2.48 -16.12 -6.43
CA TRP A 374 -3.80 -16.77 -6.53
C TRP A 374 -4.11 -17.54 -5.26
N ARG A 375 -3.13 -18.30 -4.74
CA ARG A 375 -3.23 -19.00 -3.45
C ARG A 375 -3.57 -18.06 -2.29
N ALA A 376 -2.90 -16.91 -2.19
CA ALA A 376 -3.07 -16.02 -1.05
C ALA A 376 -4.30 -15.10 -1.13
N ARG A 377 -4.74 -14.75 -2.36
CA ARG A 377 -5.75 -13.71 -2.59
C ARG A 377 -7.10 -14.27 -3.00
N ASN A 378 -7.14 -15.24 -3.93
CA ASN A 378 -8.36 -15.73 -4.56
C ASN A 378 -8.82 -17.08 -3.99
N MET A 379 -7.91 -18.01 -3.73
CA MET A 379 -8.27 -19.33 -3.18
C MET A 379 -9.05 -19.25 -1.87
N PRO A 380 -8.70 -18.39 -0.90
CA PRO A 380 -9.51 -18.27 0.30
C PRO A 380 -10.92 -17.75 0.02
N SER A 381 -11.10 -16.80 -0.93
CA SER A 381 -12.43 -16.35 -1.34
C SER A 381 -13.23 -17.46 -2.02
N PHE A 382 -12.57 -18.23 -2.86
CA PHE A 382 -13.16 -19.39 -3.53
C PHE A 382 -13.68 -20.44 -2.53
N LEU A 383 -12.87 -20.80 -1.54
CA LEU A 383 -13.23 -21.80 -0.53
C LEU A 383 -14.35 -21.29 0.41
N GLU A 384 -14.23 -20.06 0.91
CA GLU A 384 -15.23 -19.44 1.79
C GLU A 384 -16.58 -19.26 1.06
N TYR A 385 -16.57 -19.00 -0.25
CA TYR A 385 -17.80 -18.92 -1.04
C TYR A 385 -18.50 -20.31 -1.11
N ILE A 386 -17.74 -21.38 -1.35
CA ILE A 386 -18.27 -22.74 -1.41
C ILE A 386 -18.81 -23.16 -0.05
N GLU A 387 -18.09 -22.87 1.03
CA GLU A 387 -18.54 -23.14 2.40
C GLU A 387 -19.89 -22.45 2.68
N LYS A 388 -20.02 -21.18 2.26
CA LYS A 388 -21.23 -20.40 2.52
C LYS A 388 -22.41 -20.78 1.65
N TYR A 389 -22.19 -21.06 0.36
CA TYR A 389 -23.25 -21.21 -0.63
C TYR A 389 -23.43 -22.63 -1.19
N GLY A 390 -22.53 -23.56 -0.90
CA GLY A 390 -22.59 -24.96 -1.36
C GLY A 390 -22.44 -25.13 -2.88
N LYS A 391 -21.91 -24.13 -3.59
CA LYS A 391 -21.72 -24.15 -5.06
C LYS A 391 -20.43 -23.47 -5.45
N LEU A 392 -19.91 -23.81 -6.62
CA LEU A 392 -18.72 -23.17 -7.18
C LEU A 392 -19.03 -21.70 -7.58
N PRO A 393 -18.14 -20.74 -7.22
CA PRO A 393 -18.19 -19.39 -7.77
C PRO A 393 -17.73 -19.39 -9.23
N ALA A 394 -18.58 -18.96 -10.14
CA ALA A 394 -18.32 -19.08 -11.59
C ALA A 394 -17.11 -18.28 -12.06
N CYS A 395 -17.01 -17.02 -11.63
CA CYS A 395 -15.92 -16.13 -12.04
C CYS A 395 -14.58 -16.53 -11.39
N LEU A 396 -14.55 -16.89 -10.11
CA LEU A 396 -13.32 -17.36 -9.46
C LEU A 396 -12.85 -18.71 -10.05
N THR A 397 -13.77 -19.61 -10.43
CA THR A 397 -13.46 -20.84 -11.14
C THR A 397 -12.86 -20.57 -12.52
N MET A 398 -13.43 -19.63 -13.27
CA MET A 398 -12.90 -19.17 -14.57
C MET A 398 -11.54 -18.47 -14.40
N SER A 399 -11.37 -17.67 -13.36
CA SER A 399 -10.10 -17.04 -12.99
C SER A 399 -8.98 -18.07 -12.78
N PHE A 400 -9.28 -19.19 -12.13
CA PHE A 400 -8.30 -20.27 -11.95
C PHE A 400 -7.90 -20.91 -13.28
N ALA A 401 -8.87 -21.18 -14.16
CA ALA A 401 -8.60 -21.68 -15.50
C ALA A 401 -7.79 -20.68 -16.34
N ALA A 402 -8.06 -19.38 -16.21
CA ALA A 402 -7.31 -18.32 -16.88
C ALA A 402 -5.87 -18.21 -16.36
N TYR A 403 -5.64 -18.42 -15.07
CA TYR A 403 -4.32 -18.53 -14.48
C TYR A 403 -3.54 -19.71 -15.11
N ILE A 404 -4.15 -20.90 -15.19
CA ILE A 404 -3.52 -22.08 -15.83
C ILE A 404 -3.22 -21.79 -17.31
N ALA A 405 -4.18 -21.18 -18.03
CA ALA A 405 -4.01 -20.81 -19.42
C ALA A 405 -2.82 -19.87 -19.61
N PHE A 406 -2.63 -18.88 -18.74
CA PHE A 406 -1.55 -17.91 -18.82
C PHE A 406 -0.16 -18.58 -18.73
N PHE A 407 0.01 -19.57 -17.88
CA PHE A 407 1.28 -20.31 -17.75
C PHE A 407 1.46 -21.45 -18.76
N SER A 408 0.40 -21.85 -19.46
CA SER A 408 0.42 -23.00 -20.37
C SER A 408 0.06 -22.68 -21.82
N ASN A 409 -0.02 -21.39 -22.20
CA ASN A 409 -0.41 -21.01 -23.55
C ASN A 409 0.78 -21.04 -24.51
N ASP A 410 0.84 -22.04 -25.37
CA ASP A 410 1.88 -22.21 -26.41
C ASP A 410 3.30 -21.96 -25.85
N ILE A 411 3.71 -22.83 -24.91
CA ILE A 411 5.03 -22.75 -24.25
C ILE A 411 6.13 -23.00 -25.30
N GLN A 412 7.06 -22.04 -25.42
CA GLN A 412 8.18 -22.08 -26.35
C GLN A 412 9.45 -22.64 -25.71
N GLU A 413 9.85 -22.08 -24.58
CA GLU A 413 11.07 -22.45 -23.86
C GLU A 413 11.01 -22.07 -22.40
N LEU A 414 11.90 -22.63 -21.61
CA LEU A 414 12.20 -22.22 -20.24
C LEU A 414 13.68 -21.80 -20.19
N ASN A 415 13.92 -20.53 -19.87
CA ASN A 415 15.27 -19.95 -19.80
C ASN A 415 15.49 -19.19 -18.49
N ASP A 416 16.60 -18.47 -18.35
CA ASP A 416 16.94 -17.72 -17.12
C ASP A 416 15.99 -16.56 -16.85
N SER A 417 15.34 -16.03 -17.87
CA SER A 417 14.36 -14.93 -17.73
C SER A 417 12.98 -15.43 -17.27
N GLY A 418 12.68 -16.73 -17.44
CA GLY A 418 11.41 -17.32 -17.06
C GLY A 418 10.86 -18.30 -18.09
N LEU A 419 9.56 -18.56 -18.04
CA LEU A 419 8.84 -19.42 -18.96
C LEU A 419 8.31 -18.59 -20.13
N VAL A 420 8.86 -18.81 -21.32
CA VAL A 420 8.47 -18.09 -22.55
C VAL A 420 7.25 -18.77 -23.15
N CYS A 421 6.17 -18.02 -23.23
CA CYS A 421 4.91 -18.43 -23.83
C CYS A 421 4.57 -17.50 -25.02
N ARG A 422 3.61 -17.92 -25.87
CA ARG A 422 3.13 -17.09 -26.97
C ARG A 422 1.66 -16.75 -26.75
N ARG A 423 1.31 -15.46 -26.92
CA ARG A 423 -0.09 -15.01 -26.91
C ARG A 423 -0.86 -15.56 -28.12
N PRO A 424 -2.19 -15.71 -28.01
CA PRO A 424 -3.00 -16.14 -29.17
C PRO A 424 -2.82 -15.29 -30.42
N LYS A 425 -2.45 -14.01 -30.29
CA LYS A 425 -2.17 -13.11 -31.42
C LYS A 425 -0.69 -13.03 -31.84
N GLY A 426 0.15 -13.96 -31.41
CA GLY A 426 1.49 -14.16 -31.93
C GLY A 426 2.66 -13.54 -31.17
N ASN A 427 2.44 -12.62 -30.23
CA ASN A 427 3.49 -12.06 -29.41
C ASN A 427 3.97 -13.07 -28.36
N THR A 428 5.29 -13.19 -28.16
CA THR A 428 5.84 -13.91 -27.01
C THR A 428 5.79 -13.04 -25.74
N TYR A 429 5.66 -13.70 -24.59
CA TYR A 429 5.76 -13.10 -23.27
C TYR A 429 6.48 -14.05 -22.33
N VAL A 430 7.00 -13.48 -21.24
CA VAL A 430 7.76 -14.24 -20.24
C VAL A 430 6.97 -14.27 -18.95
N CYS A 431 6.53 -15.46 -18.55
CA CYS A 431 5.98 -15.68 -17.22
C CYS A 431 7.12 -15.69 -16.20
N SER A 432 6.98 -14.88 -15.15
CA SER A 432 7.92 -14.82 -14.03
C SER A 432 7.22 -15.27 -12.75
N ASP A 433 7.73 -16.34 -12.17
CA ASP A 433 7.24 -16.94 -10.93
C ASP A 433 8.38 -17.70 -10.24
N ASP A 434 8.12 -18.36 -9.11
CA ASP A 434 9.08 -19.27 -8.51
C ASP A 434 9.59 -20.29 -9.54
N ARG A 435 10.89 -20.50 -9.59
CA ARG A 435 11.53 -21.36 -10.61
C ARG A 435 10.90 -22.74 -10.69
N TRP A 436 10.59 -23.37 -9.56
CA TRP A 436 9.97 -24.67 -9.50
C TRP A 436 8.57 -24.70 -10.14
N ALA A 437 7.80 -23.59 -10.04
CA ALA A 437 6.47 -23.49 -10.68
C ALA A 437 6.60 -23.38 -12.21
N LEU A 438 7.59 -22.63 -12.70
CA LEU A 438 7.87 -22.52 -14.13
C LEU A 438 8.36 -23.84 -14.71
N GLU A 439 9.22 -24.57 -13.99
CA GLU A 439 9.68 -25.92 -14.36
C GLU A 439 8.53 -26.92 -14.40
N PHE A 440 7.59 -26.82 -13.47
CA PHE A 440 6.39 -27.63 -13.46
C PHE A 440 5.58 -27.43 -14.75
N TYR A 441 5.23 -26.18 -15.11
CA TYR A 441 4.48 -25.92 -16.35
C TYR A 441 5.24 -26.34 -17.60
N TYR A 442 6.55 -26.15 -17.63
CA TYR A 442 7.38 -26.60 -18.75
C TYR A 442 7.39 -28.15 -18.91
N ALA A 443 7.41 -28.87 -17.80
CA ALA A 443 7.35 -30.32 -17.79
C ALA A 443 6.00 -30.86 -18.30
N HIS A 444 4.91 -30.12 -18.07
CA HIS A 444 3.54 -30.50 -18.47
C HIS A 444 3.06 -29.80 -19.76
N LYS A 445 3.97 -29.25 -20.57
CA LYS A 445 3.62 -28.46 -21.77
C LYS A 445 2.90 -29.24 -22.85
N ASP A 446 3.14 -30.54 -22.93
CA ASP A 446 2.60 -31.45 -23.96
C ASP A 446 1.40 -32.28 -23.43
N ASP A 447 0.98 -32.05 -22.19
CA ASP A 447 -0.12 -32.76 -21.55
C ASP A 447 -1.48 -32.39 -22.19
N SER A 448 -2.44 -33.30 -22.07
CA SER A 448 -3.84 -33.00 -22.37
C SER A 448 -4.36 -31.93 -21.39
N VAL A 449 -5.47 -31.27 -21.73
CA VAL A 449 -6.07 -30.29 -20.80
C VAL A 449 -6.45 -30.95 -19.48
N GLU A 450 -6.97 -32.15 -19.53
CA GLU A 450 -7.36 -32.94 -18.38
C GLU A 450 -6.17 -33.26 -17.46
N ASP A 451 -5.09 -33.79 -18.04
CA ASP A 451 -3.90 -34.18 -17.31
C ASP A 451 -3.19 -32.94 -16.68
N LEU A 452 -3.08 -31.85 -17.44
CA LEU A 452 -2.52 -30.59 -16.93
C LEU A 452 -3.33 -30.05 -15.75
N VAL A 453 -4.66 -29.97 -15.88
CA VAL A 453 -5.53 -29.48 -14.82
C VAL A 453 -5.41 -30.36 -13.59
N HIS A 454 -5.43 -31.67 -13.77
CA HIS A 454 -5.24 -32.64 -12.68
C HIS A 454 -3.89 -32.44 -11.97
N ALA A 455 -2.81 -32.36 -12.73
CA ALA A 455 -1.46 -32.15 -12.19
C ALA A 455 -1.34 -30.81 -11.42
N VAL A 456 -1.93 -29.72 -11.94
CA VAL A 456 -1.96 -28.43 -11.26
C VAL A 456 -2.75 -28.52 -9.97
N MET A 457 -3.95 -29.11 -9.98
CA MET A 457 -4.85 -29.13 -8.82
C MET A 457 -4.39 -30.05 -7.68
N THR A 458 -3.68 -31.12 -8.01
CA THR A 458 -3.08 -32.03 -7.01
C THR A 458 -1.75 -31.54 -6.43
N ASN A 459 -1.21 -30.45 -6.98
CA ASN A 459 0.08 -29.90 -6.55
C ASN A 459 -0.03 -29.16 -5.20
N GLU A 460 0.21 -29.88 -4.10
CA GLU A 460 0.17 -29.30 -2.75
C GLU A 460 1.25 -28.24 -2.49
N GLN A 461 2.36 -28.24 -3.23
CA GLN A 461 3.36 -27.18 -3.15
C GLN A 461 2.77 -25.83 -3.63
N MET A 462 1.94 -25.85 -4.69
CA MET A 462 1.23 -24.68 -5.18
C MET A 462 0.15 -24.21 -4.20
N TRP A 463 -0.70 -25.14 -3.75
CA TRP A 463 -1.98 -24.78 -3.10
C TRP A 463 -2.04 -25.07 -1.60
N GLY A 464 -1.10 -25.86 -1.05
CA GLY A 464 -1.11 -26.31 0.34
C GLY A 464 -2.15 -27.40 0.64
N GLN A 465 -2.86 -27.84 -0.41
CA GLN A 465 -3.89 -28.89 -0.34
C GLN A 465 -4.18 -29.43 -1.76
N ASP A 466 -4.82 -30.59 -1.83
CA ASP A 466 -5.34 -31.16 -3.06
C ASP A 466 -6.70 -30.52 -3.44
N LEU A 467 -6.71 -29.70 -4.47
CA LEU A 467 -7.92 -28.99 -4.94
C LEU A 467 -8.90 -29.89 -5.69
N THR A 468 -8.53 -31.11 -6.11
CA THR A 468 -9.46 -32.09 -6.72
C THR A 468 -10.50 -32.59 -5.71
N GLN A 469 -10.23 -32.43 -4.43
CA GLN A 469 -11.17 -32.76 -3.35
C GLN A 469 -12.37 -31.80 -3.30
N VAL A 470 -12.32 -30.66 -3.98
CA VAL A 470 -13.46 -29.73 -4.09
C VAL A 470 -14.44 -30.26 -5.14
N PRO A 471 -15.68 -30.61 -4.77
CA PRO A 471 -16.62 -31.25 -5.68
C PRO A 471 -16.89 -30.42 -6.94
N GLY A 472 -16.66 -31.02 -8.12
CA GLY A 472 -16.93 -30.42 -9.42
C GLY A 472 -15.91 -29.40 -9.89
N PHE A 473 -14.94 -29.00 -9.08
CA PHE A 473 -13.99 -27.94 -9.41
C PHE A 473 -13.05 -28.35 -10.55
N GLU A 474 -12.54 -29.58 -10.55
CA GLU A 474 -11.67 -30.09 -11.60
C GLU A 474 -12.41 -30.11 -12.96
N ALA A 475 -13.60 -30.67 -13.02
CA ALA A 475 -14.40 -30.73 -14.23
C ALA A 475 -14.75 -29.34 -14.78
N ALA A 476 -15.10 -28.39 -13.89
CA ALA A 476 -15.38 -27.02 -14.27
C ALA A 476 -14.13 -26.30 -14.78
N THR A 477 -12.97 -26.54 -14.16
CA THR A 477 -11.68 -25.96 -14.58
C THR A 477 -11.26 -26.48 -15.96
N VAL A 478 -11.41 -27.79 -16.21
CA VAL A 478 -11.15 -28.41 -17.52
C VAL A 478 -12.05 -27.78 -18.59
N ALA A 479 -13.35 -27.65 -18.33
CA ALA A 479 -14.29 -27.06 -19.27
C ALA A 479 -13.93 -25.59 -19.58
N ASN A 480 -13.59 -24.81 -18.55
CA ASN A 480 -13.19 -23.41 -18.69
C ASN A 480 -11.87 -23.26 -19.44
N LEU A 481 -10.86 -24.08 -19.15
CA LEU A 481 -9.58 -24.03 -19.84
C LEU A 481 -9.73 -24.40 -21.33
N LYS A 482 -10.53 -25.43 -21.65
CA LYS A 482 -10.88 -25.75 -23.03
C LYS A 482 -11.54 -24.58 -23.75
N LYS A 483 -12.50 -23.94 -23.10
CA LYS A 483 -13.19 -22.76 -23.62
C LYS A 483 -12.23 -21.59 -23.90
N ILE A 484 -11.32 -21.28 -22.95
CA ILE A 484 -10.29 -20.26 -23.15
C ILE A 484 -9.42 -20.57 -24.38
N ARG A 485 -9.02 -21.84 -24.55
CA ARG A 485 -8.16 -22.26 -25.68
C ARG A 485 -8.87 -22.27 -27.03
N THR A 486 -10.17 -22.52 -27.06
CA THR A 486 -10.94 -22.64 -28.32
C THR A 486 -11.65 -21.36 -28.74
N GLU A 487 -12.22 -20.62 -27.80
CA GLU A 487 -13.03 -19.43 -28.05
C GLU A 487 -12.30 -18.13 -27.73
N GLY A 488 -11.21 -18.21 -26.94
CA GLY A 488 -10.46 -17.10 -26.44
C GLY A 488 -10.92 -16.65 -25.04
N ALA A 489 -10.00 -16.01 -24.31
CA ALA A 489 -10.22 -15.67 -22.90
C ALA A 489 -11.37 -14.66 -22.67
N VAL A 490 -11.54 -13.68 -23.57
CA VAL A 490 -12.65 -12.69 -23.45
C VAL A 490 -14.01 -13.36 -23.66
N ALA A 491 -14.13 -14.28 -24.64
CA ALA A 491 -15.37 -15.03 -24.84
C ALA A 491 -15.67 -15.96 -23.65
N ALA A 492 -14.62 -16.56 -23.06
CA ALA A 492 -14.76 -17.35 -21.85
C ALA A 492 -15.26 -16.50 -20.67
N TYR A 493 -14.74 -15.30 -20.50
CA TYR A 493 -15.23 -14.34 -19.49
C TYR A 493 -16.71 -13.96 -19.72
N ALA A 494 -17.10 -13.71 -20.99
CA ALA A 494 -18.49 -13.42 -21.32
C ALA A 494 -19.45 -14.54 -20.91
N SER A 495 -19.01 -15.79 -20.91
CA SER A 495 -19.85 -16.93 -20.50
C SER A 495 -20.12 -16.99 -18.99
N CYS A 496 -19.42 -16.18 -18.19
CA CYS A 496 -19.69 -16.04 -16.76
C CYS A 496 -20.71 -14.96 -16.46
N LEU A 497 -20.99 -14.05 -17.41
CA LEU A 497 -21.94 -12.94 -17.25
C LEU A 497 -23.39 -13.39 -17.44
#